data_a72659904b42dd95a8b91fe6c4091e61
#
_entry.id   a72659904b42dd95a8b91fe6c4091e61
#
_cell.length_a   1.000
_cell.length_b   1.000
_cell.length_c   1.000
_cell.angle_alpha   90.00
_cell.angle_beta   90.00
_cell.angle_gamma   90.00
#
_symmetry.space_group_name_H-M   'P 1'
#
loop_
_entity.id
_entity.type
_entity.pdbx_description
1 polymer ?
#
loop_
_entity_poly.entity_id
_entity_poly.type
_entity_poly.pdbx_seq_one_letter_code
_entity_poly.pdbx_strand_id
1 'polypeptide(L)'
;MLGAMMKRDFALYDSIQQNEWFFFFETLPALVHYVAGNVSFWRNVGRPPEDADDILTCLLVWQRFPNMAARSAHSFLLFLRAIHVIHVKVPCFKTLTNYQANERMRYYLNRCIEESSKPLSIIEHDFATDMTGVRTNRFSSWYSLRCDKKIRKRDHIATHITTGVKSNIVTAVDVCVKKGMDNVIFRKHVRETAKNFSIDEWSGDGMYQCRENCTEVVEAGGLPFFKLKKGITKKPKGHPAWKDMIVRSEADKASYDKSYHKRSNVESDNHSKHSKLGDHVRSKLVTAMEQEEHLKWVNYNILVLNRASLEWGIKPHFD
;
A
#
# COMPACT_ATOMS: atom_id res chain seq x y z
N MET A 1 -28.13 -16.35 3.34
CA MET A 1 -28.85 -15.05 3.18
C MET A 1 -27.97 -14.17 2.32
N LEU A 2 -28.45 -13.80 1.15
CA LEU A 2 -27.72 -12.94 0.20
C LEU A 2 -27.46 -11.59 0.85
N GLY A 3 -26.19 -11.22 0.97
CA GLY A 3 -25.80 -9.91 1.45
C GLY A 3 -26.32 -8.84 0.50
N ALA A 4 -27.35 -8.11 0.94
CA ALA A 4 -27.77 -6.89 0.27
C ALA A 4 -26.51 -5.99 0.19
N MET A 5 -26.13 -5.57 -1.02
CA MET A 5 -25.21 -4.46 -1.20
C MET A 5 -25.80 -3.29 -0.38
N MET A 6 -25.20 -3.00 0.77
CA MET A 6 -25.59 -1.83 1.55
C MET A 6 -25.43 -0.62 0.63
N LYS A 7 -26.54 0.05 0.33
CA LYS A 7 -26.47 1.33 -0.39
C LYS A 7 -25.56 2.25 0.40
N ARG A 8 -24.55 2.80 -0.27
CA ARG A 8 -23.60 3.73 0.35
C ARG A 8 -24.40 4.93 0.89
N ASP A 9 -24.23 5.22 2.17
CA ASP A 9 -24.72 6.45 2.77
C ASP A 9 -23.82 7.60 2.30
N PHE A 10 -24.30 8.36 1.32
CA PHE A 10 -23.53 9.47 0.74
C PHE A 10 -23.36 10.62 1.73
N ALA A 11 -24.33 10.86 2.63
CA ALA A 11 -24.23 11.92 3.64
C ALA A 11 -23.13 11.59 4.65
N LEU A 12 -23.04 10.34 5.11
CA LEU A 12 -21.97 9.86 5.97
C LEU A 12 -20.62 9.94 5.25
N TYR A 13 -20.56 9.50 3.98
CA TYR A 13 -19.34 9.57 3.18
C TYR A 13 -18.83 10.99 3.04
N ASP A 14 -19.69 11.96 2.73
CA ASP A 14 -19.33 13.38 2.59
C ASP A 14 -18.85 13.95 3.92
N SER A 15 -19.51 13.63 5.03
CA SER A 15 -19.08 14.01 6.36
C SER A 15 -17.68 13.49 6.70
N ILE A 16 -17.39 12.23 6.35
CA ILE A 16 -16.06 11.63 6.52
C ILE A 16 -15.00 12.39 5.71
N GLN A 17 -15.29 12.73 4.43
CA GLN A 17 -14.35 13.47 3.60
C GLN A 17 -14.08 14.88 4.13
N GLN A 18 -15.11 15.58 4.65
CA GLN A 18 -14.97 16.91 5.25
C GLN A 18 -14.10 16.90 6.51
N ASN A 19 -14.13 15.83 7.28
CA ASN A 19 -13.39 15.70 8.52
C ASN A 19 -12.11 14.82 8.39
N GLU A 20 -11.68 14.53 7.18
CA GLU A 20 -10.56 13.60 6.88
C GLU A 20 -9.28 13.97 7.64
N TRP A 21 -8.96 15.26 7.75
CA TRP A 21 -7.76 15.73 8.46
C TRP A 21 -7.86 15.54 9.97
N PHE A 22 -9.04 15.78 10.54
CA PHE A 22 -9.28 15.55 11.96
C PHE A 22 -9.03 14.08 12.31
N PHE A 23 -9.70 13.15 11.62
CA PHE A 23 -9.52 11.72 11.84
C PHE A 23 -8.10 11.24 11.55
N PHE A 24 -7.42 11.84 10.58
CA PHE A 24 -6.04 11.52 10.29
C PHE A 24 -5.13 11.83 11.49
N PHE A 25 -5.25 13.00 12.09
CA PHE A 25 -4.44 13.39 13.24
C PHE A 25 -4.86 12.69 14.55
N GLU A 26 -6.05 12.13 14.65
CA GLU A 26 -6.43 11.24 15.75
C GLU A 26 -5.77 9.88 15.65
N THR A 27 -5.76 9.28 14.45
CA THR A 27 -5.28 7.90 14.23
C THR A 27 -3.75 7.80 14.12
N LEU A 28 -3.12 8.81 13.49
CA LEU A 28 -1.68 8.80 13.20
C LEU A 28 -0.80 8.61 14.45
N PRO A 29 -0.99 9.35 15.58
CA PRO A 29 -0.12 9.20 16.73
C PRO A 29 -0.16 7.81 17.35
N ALA A 30 -1.34 7.21 17.44
CA ALA A 30 -1.51 5.87 18.01
C ALA A 30 -0.82 4.80 17.16
N LEU A 31 -1.02 4.83 15.83
CA LEU A 31 -0.34 3.92 14.90
C LEU A 31 1.19 4.06 14.98
N VAL A 32 1.68 5.30 14.91
CA VAL A 32 3.13 5.56 14.90
C VAL A 32 3.76 5.17 16.23
N HIS A 33 3.16 5.52 17.35
CA HIS A 33 3.66 5.17 18.68
C HIS A 33 3.76 3.65 18.86
N TYR A 34 2.73 2.91 18.46
CA TYR A 34 2.74 1.45 18.51
C TYR A 34 3.88 0.84 17.65
N VAL A 35 4.05 1.32 16.42
CA VAL A 35 5.07 0.79 15.51
C VAL A 35 6.48 1.20 15.95
N ALA A 36 6.68 2.42 16.43
CA ALA A 36 7.98 2.93 16.84
C ALA A 36 8.44 2.37 18.18
N GLY A 37 7.51 2.17 19.15
CA GLY A 37 7.82 1.69 20.50
C GLY A 37 8.42 0.29 20.54
N ASN A 38 8.21 -0.50 19.49
CA ASN A 38 8.68 -1.89 19.42
C ASN A 38 10.05 -2.08 18.75
N VAL A 39 10.67 -1.01 18.20
CA VAL A 39 11.94 -1.15 17.46
C VAL A 39 12.80 0.11 17.53
N SER A 40 14.11 -0.08 17.81
CA SER A 40 15.09 0.99 17.73
C SER A 40 15.75 1.07 16.35
N PHE A 41 15.88 2.28 15.79
CA PHE A 41 16.58 2.51 14.50
C PHE A 41 18.06 2.10 14.51
N TRP A 42 18.68 1.67 15.66
CA TRP A 42 20.10 1.94 15.84
C TRP A 42 21.09 0.86 16.16
N ARG A 43 22.31 1.24 15.74
CA ARG A 43 23.60 0.68 16.16
C ARG A 43 24.15 1.49 17.33
N ASN A 44 24.93 0.84 18.20
CA ASN A 44 25.52 1.42 19.42
C ASN A 44 26.70 2.38 19.19
N VAL A 45 26.92 2.91 18.00
CA VAL A 45 28.07 3.76 17.67
C VAL A 45 27.63 5.01 16.94
N GLY A 46 28.03 6.19 17.42
CA GLY A 46 27.80 7.49 16.83
C GLY A 46 26.79 8.37 17.60
N ARG A 47 26.37 9.47 16.96
CA ARG A 47 25.33 10.35 17.52
C ARG A 47 24.05 9.55 17.72
N PRO A 48 23.38 9.69 18.88
CA PRO A 48 22.06 9.09 19.11
C PRO A 48 21.10 9.44 17.97
N PRO A 49 20.21 8.51 17.60
CA PRO A 49 19.19 8.75 16.58
C PRO A 49 18.19 9.80 17.03
N GLU A 50 17.47 10.33 16.06
CA GLU A 50 16.19 10.97 16.35
C GLU A 50 15.18 9.86 16.71
N ASP A 51 14.19 10.21 17.49
CA ASP A 51 13.12 9.29 17.89
C ASP A 51 12.36 8.79 16.67
N ALA A 52 11.97 7.51 16.67
CA ALA A 52 11.23 6.91 15.57
C ALA A 52 9.82 7.51 15.41
N ASP A 53 9.15 7.83 16.53
CA ASP A 53 7.86 8.52 16.55
C ASP A 53 7.97 9.89 15.86
N ASP A 54 8.99 10.66 16.20
CA ASP A 54 9.23 11.98 15.62
C ASP A 54 9.42 11.89 14.09
N ILE A 55 10.25 10.96 13.65
CA ILE A 55 10.58 10.78 12.22
C ILE A 55 9.38 10.28 11.42
N LEU A 56 8.72 9.21 11.89
CA LEU A 56 7.58 8.62 11.17
C LEU A 56 6.42 9.61 11.09
N THR A 57 6.07 10.27 12.19
CA THR A 57 5.03 11.31 12.20
C THR A 57 5.35 12.41 11.19
N CYS A 58 6.56 12.96 11.24
CA CYS A 58 6.97 14.03 10.33
C CYS A 58 6.93 13.58 8.85
N LEU A 59 7.40 12.36 8.53
CA LEU A 59 7.41 11.85 7.16
C LEU A 59 6.00 11.54 6.66
N LEU A 60 5.14 10.94 7.47
CA LEU A 60 3.75 10.66 7.10
C LEU A 60 2.97 11.95 6.86
N VAL A 61 3.07 12.94 7.75
CA VAL A 61 2.45 14.25 7.54
C VAL A 61 2.97 14.93 6.29
N TRP A 62 4.29 14.91 6.06
CA TRP A 62 4.86 15.49 4.83
C TRP A 62 4.33 14.83 3.57
N GLN A 63 4.26 13.51 3.51
CA GLN A 63 3.85 12.78 2.31
C GLN A 63 2.33 12.80 2.06
N ARG A 64 1.55 13.44 2.92
CA ARG A 64 0.17 13.84 2.62
C ARG A 64 0.09 14.95 1.56
N PHE A 65 1.19 15.67 1.32
CA PHE A 65 1.27 16.80 0.38
C PHE A 65 2.21 16.45 -0.79
N PRO A 66 1.70 15.88 -1.89
CA PRO A 66 2.52 15.30 -2.96
C PRO A 66 3.47 16.30 -3.63
N ASN A 67 3.18 17.61 -3.56
CA ASN A 67 3.98 18.66 -4.20
C ASN A 67 4.81 19.52 -3.22
N MET A 68 4.82 19.18 -1.94
CA MET A 68 5.52 19.97 -0.93
C MET A 68 7.02 19.66 -0.90
N ALA A 69 7.86 20.67 -1.11
CA ALA A 69 9.31 20.54 -1.00
C ALA A 69 9.74 20.31 0.46
N ALA A 70 10.87 19.60 0.70
CA ALA A 70 11.33 19.25 2.04
C ALA A 70 11.50 20.45 2.99
N ARG A 71 11.96 21.60 2.49
CA ARG A 71 12.09 22.84 3.29
C ARG A 71 10.72 23.42 3.66
N SER A 72 9.77 23.41 2.72
CA SER A 72 8.40 23.85 2.98
C SER A 72 7.68 22.89 3.94
N ALA A 73 7.92 21.58 3.80
CA ALA A 73 7.39 20.58 4.73
C ALA A 73 7.92 20.80 6.15
N HIS A 74 9.22 21.07 6.31
CA HIS A 74 9.81 21.39 7.61
C HIS A 74 9.15 22.63 8.24
N SER A 75 8.97 23.70 7.48
CA SER A 75 8.29 24.91 7.95
C SER A 75 6.83 24.63 8.36
N PHE A 76 6.12 23.82 7.55
CA PHE A 76 4.74 23.44 7.85
C PHE A 76 4.64 22.56 9.11
N LEU A 77 5.55 21.61 9.30
CA LEU A 77 5.61 20.78 10.50
C LEU A 77 5.88 21.62 11.77
N LEU A 78 6.77 22.62 11.67
CA LEU A 78 7.01 23.55 12.79
C LEU A 78 5.74 24.36 13.10
N PHE A 79 4.99 24.78 12.09
CA PHE A 79 3.70 25.44 12.27
C PHE A 79 2.69 24.52 12.96
N LEU A 80 2.50 23.27 12.49
CA LEU A 80 1.60 22.31 13.12
C LEU A 80 1.96 22.05 14.59
N ARG A 81 3.25 21.99 14.91
CA ARG A 81 3.72 21.86 16.28
C ARG A 81 3.41 23.10 17.12
N ALA A 82 3.59 24.30 16.56
CA ALA A 82 3.32 25.55 17.25
C ALA A 82 1.83 25.74 17.62
N ILE A 83 0.93 25.23 16.78
CA ILE A 83 -0.53 25.22 17.04
C ILE A 83 -1.03 23.94 17.71
N HIS A 84 -0.12 23.11 18.24
CA HIS A 84 -0.42 21.89 19.01
C HIS A 84 -1.21 20.80 18.26
N VAL A 85 -1.14 20.74 16.94
CA VAL A 85 -1.72 19.64 16.14
C VAL A 85 -0.83 18.39 16.18
N ILE A 86 0.49 18.58 16.22
CA ILE A 86 1.45 17.50 16.45
C ILE A 86 2.31 17.82 17.67
N HIS A 87 2.66 16.79 18.45
CA HIS A 87 3.42 16.94 19.70
C HIS A 87 4.86 16.42 19.61
N VAL A 88 5.28 15.97 18.42
CA VAL A 88 6.61 15.40 18.14
C VAL A 88 7.65 16.50 17.94
N LYS A 89 8.92 16.17 18.18
CA LYS A 89 10.06 17.00 17.77
C LYS A 89 10.16 17.02 16.26
N VAL A 90 10.31 18.20 15.66
CA VAL A 90 10.49 18.34 14.21
C VAL A 90 11.98 18.46 13.89
N PRO A 91 12.60 17.40 13.35
CA PRO A 91 14.00 17.45 12.92
C PRO A 91 14.15 18.33 11.67
N CYS A 92 15.38 18.82 11.42
CA CYS A 92 15.60 19.65 10.22
C CYS A 92 15.31 18.87 8.93
N PHE A 93 14.97 19.59 7.84
CA PHE A 93 14.60 18.99 6.57
C PHE A 93 15.66 18.01 6.02
N LYS A 94 16.95 18.26 6.27
CA LYS A 94 18.03 17.36 5.85
C LYS A 94 18.01 16.04 6.61
N THR A 95 17.72 16.08 7.89
CA THR A 95 17.53 14.88 8.71
C THR A 95 16.35 14.06 8.18
N LEU A 96 15.19 14.68 7.94
CA LEU A 96 14.02 14.00 7.39
C LEU A 96 14.32 13.32 6.05
N THR A 97 15.00 14.02 5.12
CA THR A 97 15.38 13.43 3.83
C THR A 97 16.39 12.28 3.96
N ASN A 98 17.31 12.35 4.92
CA ASN A 98 18.25 11.28 5.20
C ASN A 98 17.56 10.03 5.75
N TYR A 99 16.63 10.20 6.68
CA TYR A 99 15.82 9.09 7.21
C TYR A 99 14.92 8.48 6.15
N GLN A 100 14.28 9.30 5.30
CA GLN A 100 13.52 8.80 4.16
C GLN A 100 14.37 7.96 3.19
N ALA A 101 15.66 8.26 3.04
CA ALA A 101 16.60 7.49 2.22
C ALA A 101 17.22 6.28 2.94
N ASN A 102 16.90 6.05 4.20
CA ASN A 102 17.46 4.94 4.99
C ASN A 102 16.70 3.63 4.70
N GLU A 103 17.42 2.56 4.33
CA GLU A 103 16.81 1.25 4.01
C GLU A 103 15.99 0.66 5.17
N ARG A 104 16.38 0.95 6.41
CA ARG A 104 15.64 0.50 7.60
C ARG A 104 14.24 1.09 7.71
N MET A 105 13.97 2.23 7.08
CA MET A 105 12.63 2.83 7.04
C MET A 105 11.60 1.84 6.47
N ARG A 106 11.97 1.00 5.49
CA ARG A 106 11.07 -0.01 4.92
C ARG A 106 10.47 -0.93 5.98
N TYR A 107 11.24 -1.29 7.00
CA TYR A 107 10.72 -2.13 8.10
C TYR A 107 9.56 -1.45 8.82
N TYR A 108 9.73 -0.18 9.20
CA TYR A 108 8.68 0.57 9.88
C TYR A 108 7.45 0.78 8.99
N LEU A 109 7.66 1.06 7.71
CA LEU A 109 6.56 1.25 6.76
C LEU A 109 5.77 -0.04 6.54
N ASN A 110 6.45 -1.19 6.44
CA ASN A 110 5.77 -2.49 6.38
C ASN A 110 4.96 -2.75 7.66
N ARG A 111 5.52 -2.43 8.83
CA ARG A 111 4.78 -2.53 10.10
C ARG A 111 3.58 -1.57 10.15
N CYS A 112 3.71 -0.35 9.64
CA CYS A 112 2.58 0.57 9.54
C CYS A 112 1.47 0.02 8.63
N ILE A 113 1.80 -0.60 7.48
CA ILE A 113 0.82 -1.27 6.60
C ILE A 113 0.14 -2.42 7.34
N GLU A 114 0.92 -3.29 7.97
CA GLU A 114 0.41 -4.44 8.72
C GLU A 114 -0.55 -4.01 9.83
N GLU A 115 -0.12 -3.12 10.71
CA GLU A 115 -0.91 -2.71 11.88
C GLU A 115 -2.13 -1.85 11.47
N SER A 116 -2.01 -0.99 10.46
CA SER A 116 -3.16 -0.22 9.96
C SER A 116 -4.21 -1.08 9.26
N SER A 117 -3.84 -2.24 8.72
CA SER A 117 -4.78 -3.15 8.06
C SER A 117 -5.46 -4.14 9.01
N LYS A 118 -4.76 -4.56 10.05
CA LYS A 118 -5.15 -5.62 10.99
C LYS A 118 -6.54 -5.44 11.64
N PRO A 119 -7.00 -4.24 12.01
CA PRO A 119 -8.35 -4.07 12.54
C PRO A 119 -9.46 -4.52 11.59
N LEU A 120 -9.21 -4.54 10.27
CA LEU A 120 -10.18 -4.94 9.26
C LEU A 120 -10.19 -6.45 8.97
N SER A 121 -9.37 -7.25 9.65
CA SER A 121 -9.33 -8.71 9.50
C SER A 121 -10.65 -9.41 9.78
N ILE A 122 -11.53 -8.79 10.55
CA ILE A 122 -12.86 -9.31 10.86
C ILE A 122 -13.85 -9.24 9.69
N ILE A 123 -13.57 -8.43 8.68
CA ILE A 123 -14.48 -8.21 7.54
C ILE A 123 -13.87 -8.54 6.19
N GLU A 124 -12.55 -8.63 6.11
CA GLU A 124 -11.83 -8.91 4.86
C GLU A 124 -11.42 -10.37 4.78
N HIS A 125 -11.85 -11.04 3.71
CA HIS A 125 -11.51 -12.42 3.40
C HIS A 125 -11.12 -12.61 1.93
N ASP A 126 -11.47 -11.64 1.08
CA ASP A 126 -11.15 -11.65 -0.35
C ASP A 126 -10.07 -10.63 -0.66
N PHE A 127 -9.05 -11.05 -1.41
CA PHE A 127 -7.91 -10.20 -1.71
C PHE A 127 -7.64 -10.11 -3.20
N ALA A 128 -7.05 -9.00 -3.60
CA ALA A 128 -6.63 -8.78 -4.97
C ALA A 128 -5.22 -8.18 -5.01
N THR A 129 -4.39 -8.66 -5.94
CA THR A 129 -3.04 -8.14 -6.16
C THR A 129 -2.90 -7.56 -7.55
N ASP A 130 -2.30 -6.37 -7.63
CA ASP A 130 -1.95 -5.75 -8.90
C ASP A 130 -0.64 -4.97 -8.80
N MET A 131 -0.10 -4.59 -9.96
CA MET A 131 1.10 -3.77 -10.08
C MET A 131 0.79 -2.49 -10.84
N THR A 132 1.21 -1.37 -10.29
CA THR A 132 1.12 -0.07 -10.97
C THR A 132 2.49 0.58 -11.14
N GLY A 133 2.64 1.37 -12.20
CA GLY A 133 3.85 2.16 -12.45
C GLY A 133 3.70 3.58 -11.92
N VAL A 134 4.56 3.99 -10.99
CA VAL A 134 4.59 5.35 -10.45
C VAL A 134 5.66 6.17 -11.17
N ARG A 135 5.30 7.35 -11.64
CA ARG A 135 6.21 8.24 -12.37
C ARG A 135 7.28 8.82 -11.45
N THR A 136 8.49 8.99 -12.00
CA THR A 136 9.58 9.67 -11.29
C THR A 136 9.86 11.04 -11.91
N ASN A 137 10.41 11.96 -11.12
CA ASN A 137 10.86 13.28 -11.59
C ASN A 137 12.34 13.28 -12.00
N ARG A 138 12.93 12.13 -12.31
CA ARG A 138 14.37 12.00 -12.61
C ARG A 138 14.80 12.73 -13.88
N PHE A 139 13.89 12.85 -14.87
CA PHE A 139 14.23 13.46 -16.17
C PHE A 139 13.22 14.53 -16.55
N SER A 140 13.70 15.74 -16.81
CA SER A 140 12.88 16.81 -17.33
C SER A 140 12.71 16.66 -18.84
N SER A 141 11.48 16.44 -19.30
CA SER A 141 11.14 16.44 -20.71
C SER A 141 11.46 17.78 -21.39
N TRP A 142 11.31 18.89 -20.65
CA TRP A 142 11.64 20.22 -21.12
C TRP A 142 13.13 20.39 -21.46
N TYR A 143 14.03 19.86 -20.62
CA TYR A 143 15.47 19.91 -20.90
C TYR A 143 15.84 19.11 -22.16
N SER A 144 15.21 17.97 -22.37
CA SER A 144 15.42 17.15 -23.57
C SER A 144 14.94 17.85 -24.84
N LEU A 145 13.76 18.51 -24.77
CA LEU A 145 13.22 19.33 -25.86
C LEU A 145 14.16 20.51 -26.20
N ARG A 146 14.65 21.26 -25.19
CA ARG A 146 15.56 22.40 -25.38
C ARG A 146 16.89 21.99 -25.99
N CYS A 147 17.40 20.80 -25.68
CA CYS A 147 18.69 20.31 -26.15
C CYS A 147 18.59 19.45 -27.41
N ASP A 148 17.40 19.39 -28.03
CA ASP A 148 17.12 18.55 -29.23
C ASP A 148 17.52 17.08 -29.04
N LYS A 149 17.47 16.60 -27.78
CA LYS A 149 17.80 15.23 -27.43
C LYS A 149 16.54 14.38 -27.51
N LYS A 150 16.69 13.13 -27.99
CA LYS A 150 15.63 12.14 -27.93
C LYS A 150 15.02 12.14 -26.53
N ILE A 151 13.70 12.41 -26.42
CA ILE A 151 12.97 12.37 -25.14
C ILE A 151 13.15 10.97 -24.55
N ARG A 152 13.93 10.87 -23.47
CA ARG A 152 14.04 9.61 -22.73
C ARG A 152 12.67 9.30 -22.14
N LYS A 153 12.21 8.05 -22.29
CA LYS A 153 11.00 7.58 -21.60
C LYS A 153 11.16 7.90 -20.11
N ARG A 154 10.09 8.45 -19.51
CA ARG A 154 10.08 8.71 -18.06
C ARG A 154 10.39 7.43 -17.32
N ASP A 155 11.26 7.52 -16.33
CA ASP A 155 11.52 6.40 -15.43
C ASP A 155 10.29 6.18 -14.56
N HIS A 156 9.98 4.92 -14.30
CA HIS A 156 8.90 4.50 -13.40
C HIS A 156 9.46 3.55 -12.36
N ILE A 157 8.93 3.62 -11.17
CA ILE A 157 9.08 2.58 -10.15
C ILE A 157 7.83 1.72 -10.16
N ALA A 158 8.00 0.42 -9.97
CA ALA A 158 6.89 -0.51 -9.87
C ALA A 158 6.42 -0.58 -8.42
N THR A 159 5.12 -0.47 -8.21
CA THR A 159 4.48 -0.67 -6.92
C THR A 159 3.54 -1.86 -7.03
N HIS A 160 3.83 -2.91 -6.27
CA HIS A 160 2.95 -4.05 -6.09
C HIS A 160 2.15 -3.84 -4.82
N ILE A 161 0.85 -4.00 -4.90
CA ILE A 161 -0.04 -3.89 -3.75
C ILE A 161 -1.00 -5.07 -3.71
N THR A 162 -1.37 -5.44 -2.50
CA THR A 162 -2.46 -6.36 -2.22
C THR A 162 -3.48 -5.65 -1.36
N THR A 163 -4.74 -5.70 -1.78
CA THR A 163 -5.84 -5.02 -1.09
C THR A 163 -6.95 -6.00 -0.73
N GLY A 164 -7.64 -5.73 0.38
CA GLY A 164 -8.92 -6.34 0.70
C GLY A 164 -10.02 -5.78 -0.20
N VAL A 165 -10.83 -6.66 -0.77
CA VAL A 165 -11.84 -6.32 -1.78
C VAL A 165 -13.01 -5.52 -1.21
N LYS A 166 -13.33 -5.70 0.06
CA LYS A 166 -14.51 -5.10 0.71
C LYS A 166 -14.24 -3.68 1.21
N SER A 167 -13.12 -3.49 1.91
CA SER A 167 -12.76 -2.20 2.52
C SER A 167 -11.82 -1.36 1.68
N ASN A 168 -11.12 -1.97 0.74
CA ASN A 168 -10.01 -1.40 -0.02
C ASN A 168 -8.76 -1.14 0.85
N ILE A 169 -8.61 -1.86 1.97
CA ILE A 169 -7.42 -1.76 2.81
C ILE A 169 -6.24 -2.48 2.17
N VAL A 170 -5.10 -1.85 2.14
CA VAL A 170 -3.86 -2.45 1.62
C VAL A 170 -3.20 -3.27 2.72
N THR A 171 -2.97 -4.57 2.46
CA THR A 171 -2.39 -5.52 3.42
C THR A 171 -0.91 -5.77 3.18
N ALA A 172 -0.42 -5.55 1.96
CA ALA A 172 0.98 -5.68 1.62
C ALA A 172 1.37 -4.70 0.50
N VAL A 173 2.58 -4.14 0.59
CA VAL A 173 3.16 -3.20 -0.38
C VAL A 173 4.62 -3.55 -0.64
N ASP A 174 4.98 -3.68 -1.90
CA ASP A 174 6.38 -3.68 -2.31
C ASP A 174 6.61 -2.66 -3.43
N VAL A 175 7.54 -1.76 -3.19
CA VAL A 175 7.97 -0.76 -4.18
C VAL A 175 9.37 -1.12 -4.65
N CYS A 176 9.57 -1.24 -5.96
CA CYS A 176 10.86 -1.61 -6.52
C CYS A 176 11.13 -0.98 -7.89
N VAL A 177 12.41 -0.74 -8.15
CA VAL A 177 12.89 -0.31 -9.47
C VAL A 177 13.25 -1.50 -10.36
N LYS A 178 13.48 -2.67 -9.77
CA LYS A 178 13.88 -3.90 -10.49
C LYS A 178 12.65 -4.57 -11.11
N LYS A 179 12.78 -4.98 -12.37
CA LYS A 179 11.77 -5.77 -13.10
C LYS A 179 11.95 -7.27 -12.86
N GLY A 180 10.88 -8.05 -13.03
CA GLY A 180 10.95 -9.52 -13.09
C GLY A 180 10.85 -10.24 -11.74
N MET A 181 10.39 -9.54 -10.68
CA MET A 181 10.18 -10.15 -9.36
C MET A 181 8.70 -10.38 -9.02
N ASP A 182 7.79 -10.18 -9.96
CA ASP A 182 6.35 -10.11 -9.73
C ASP A 182 5.80 -11.35 -8.98
N ASN A 183 6.18 -12.56 -9.41
CA ASN A 183 5.72 -13.80 -8.77
C ASN A 183 6.34 -14.02 -7.37
N VAL A 184 7.57 -13.56 -7.13
CA VAL A 184 8.21 -13.66 -5.82
C VAL A 184 7.52 -12.69 -4.85
N ILE A 185 7.25 -11.47 -5.29
CA ILE A 185 6.54 -10.45 -4.52
C ILE A 185 5.10 -10.93 -4.23
N PHE A 186 4.41 -11.49 -5.22
CA PHE A 186 3.07 -12.04 -5.03
C PHE A 186 3.02 -13.05 -3.87
N ARG A 187 3.90 -14.07 -3.88
CA ARG A 187 3.95 -15.07 -2.82
C ARG A 187 4.32 -14.48 -1.45
N LYS A 188 5.19 -13.47 -1.44
CA LYS A 188 5.48 -12.72 -0.22
C LYS A 188 4.23 -12.03 0.32
N HIS A 189 3.45 -11.36 -0.53
CA HIS A 189 2.22 -10.68 -0.16
C HIS A 189 1.17 -11.66 0.38
N VAL A 190 1.03 -12.85 -0.23
CA VAL A 190 0.13 -13.90 0.30
C VAL A 190 0.51 -14.26 1.73
N ARG A 191 1.80 -14.53 1.99
CA ARG A 191 2.27 -14.87 3.34
C ARG A 191 2.12 -13.73 4.35
N GLU A 192 2.37 -12.50 3.94
CA GLU A 192 2.23 -11.33 4.81
C GLU A 192 0.76 -11.11 5.19
N THR A 193 -0.15 -11.20 4.22
CA THR A 193 -1.58 -11.07 4.45
C THR A 193 -2.12 -12.20 5.33
N ALA A 194 -1.71 -13.46 5.07
CA ALA A 194 -2.15 -14.63 5.83
C ALA A 194 -1.76 -14.61 7.32
N LYS A 195 -0.81 -13.75 7.74
CA LYS A 195 -0.47 -13.62 9.17
C LYS A 195 -1.63 -13.08 10.01
N ASN A 196 -2.45 -12.21 9.42
CA ASN A 196 -3.48 -11.47 10.16
C ASN A 196 -4.89 -11.68 9.59
N PHE A 197 -5.02 -12.29 8.41
CA PHE A 197 -6.28 -12.43 7.69
C PHE A 197 -6.56 -13.89 7.32
N SER A 198 -7.83 -14.29 7.45
CA SER A 198 -8.37 -15.49 6.83
C SER A 198 -8.60 -15.20 5.35
N ILE A 199 -8.19 -16.10 4.47
CA ILE A 199 -8.25 -15.90 3.01
C ILE A 199 -9.27 -16.86 2.42
N ASP A 200 -10.33 -16.32 1.77
CA ASP A 200 -11.30 -17.09 1.01
C ASP A 200 -10.97 -17.09 -0.49
N GLU A 201 -10.79 -15.90 -1.09
CA GLU A 201 -10.48 -15.75 -2.51
C GLU A 201 -9.28 -14.82 -2.72
N TRP A 202 -8.49 -15.14 -3.73
CA TRP A 202 -7.38 -14.28 -4.15
C TRP A 202 -7.36 -14.09 -5.65
N SER A 203 -7.57 -12.85 -6.09
CA SER A 203 -7.58 -12.49 -7.50
C SER A 203 -6.29 -11.76 -7.92
N GLY A 204 -5.85 -11.99 -9.16
CA GLY A 204 -4.67 -11.33 -9.71
C GLY A 204 -4.67 -11.32 -11.23
N ASP A 205 -3.89 -10.41 -11.84
CA ASP A 205 -3.76 -10.36 -13.28
C ASP A 205 -3.05 -11.61 -13.85
N GLY A 206 -3.17 -11.82 -15.15
CA GLY A 206 -2.55 -12.94 -15.87
C GLY A 206 -1.02 -13.00 -15.76
N MET A 207 -0.34 -11.93 -15.35
CA MET A 207 1.09 -11.95 -15.07
C MET A 207 1.42 -12.80 -13.82
N TYR A 208 0.52 -12.86 -12.85
CA TYR A 208 0.67 -13.68 -11.64
C TYR A 208 0.26 -15.14 -11.84
N GLN A 209 -0.25 -15.50 -13.02
CA GLN A 209 -0.70 -16.83 -13.33
C GLN A 209 0.49 -17.80 -13.44
N CYS A 210 0.86 -18.44 -12.35
CA CYS A 210 1.83 -19.56 -12.33
C CYS A 210 1.42 -20.60 -11.28
N ARG A 211 2.02 -21.77 -11.35
CA ARG A 211 1.66 -22.91 -10.50
C ARG A 211 1.97 -22.67 -9.04
N GLU A 212 3.14 -22.11 -8.79
CA GLU A 212 3.64 -21.80 -7.46
C GLU A 212 2.74 -20.77 -6.74
N ASN A 213 2.24 -19.77 -7.48
CA ASN A 213 1.31 -18.78 -6.92
C ASN A 213 -0.04 -19.40 -6.56
N CYS A 214 -0.56 -20.33 -7.40
CA CYS A 214 -1.78 -21.06 -7.05
C CYS A 214 -1.58 -21.90 -5.79
N THR A 215 -0.45 -22.57 -5.65
CA THR A 215 -0.12 -23.37 -4.46
C THR A 215 -0.03 -22.49 -3.22
N GLU A 216 0.69 -21.36 -3.30
CA GLU A 216 0.82 -20.43 -2.18
C GLU A 216 -0.53 -19.93 -1.64
N VAL A 217 -1.47 -19.57 -2.54
CA VAL A 217 -2.82 -19.14 -2.14
C VAL A 217 -3.58 -20.28 -1.46
N VAL A 218 -3.50 -21.50 -1.98
CA VAL A 218 -4.20 -22.65 -1.37
C VAL A 218 -3.58 -23.04 -0.04
N GLU A 219 -2.26 -22.98 0.11
CA GLU A 219 -1.57 -23.22 1.39
C GLU A 219 -1.93 -22.16 2.44
N ALA A 220 -2.27 -20.94 2.01
CA ALA A 220 -2.80 -19.88 2.86
C ALA A 220 -4.31 -20.02 3.16
N GLY A 221 -4.98 -21.08 2.66
CA GLY A 221 -6.40 -21.38 2.90
C GLY A 221 -7.36 -20.86 1.83
N GLY A 222 -6.87 -20.08 0.84
CA GLY A 222 -7.71 -19.41 -0.13
C GLY A 222 -7.85 -20.13 -1.48
N LEU A 223 -8.69 -19.59 -2.35
CA LEU A 223 -8.89 -20.03 -3.71
C LEU A 223 -8.32 -19.03 -4.72
N PRO A 224 -7.38 -19.41 -5.61
CA PRO A 224 -6.81 -18.50 -6.59
C PRO A 224 -7.75 -18.29 -7.79
N PHE A 225 -7.83 -17.02 -8.26
CA PHE A 225 -8.56 -16.58 -9.43
C PHE A 225 -7.68 -15.69 -10.32
N PHE A 226 -7.00 -16.27 -11.29
CA PHE A 226 -6.15 -15.55 -12.23
C PHE A 226 -6.76 -15.53 -13.65
N LYS A 227 -6.45 -14.48 -14.41
CA LYS A 227 -6.83 -14.43 -15.82
C LYS A 227 -6.17 -15.57 -16.59
N LEU A 228 -6.99 -16.49 -17.09
CA LEU A 228 -6.47 -17.65 -17.82
C LEU A 228 -5.94 -17.25 -19.20
N LYS A 229 -4.69 -17.60 -19.50
CA LYS A 229 -4.06 -17.41 -20.81
C LYS A 229 -4.59 -18.43 -21.80
N LYS A 230 -4.70 -18.07 -23.08
CA LYS A 230 -5.05 -18.99 -24.15
C LYS A 230 -4.04 -20.14 -24.22
N GLY A 231 -4.52 -21.38 -24.46
CA GLY A 231 -3.66 -22.56 -24.58
C GLY A 231 -3.06 -23.08 -23.27
N ILE A 232 -3.64 -22.70 -22.13
CA ILE A 232 -3.19 -23.18 -20.82
C ILE A 232 -3.36 -24.70 -20.71
N THR A 233 -2.35 -25.37 -20.13
CA THR A 233 -2.38 -26.82 -19.89
C THR A 233 -2.83 -27.12 -18.45
N LYS A 234 -3.69 -28.16 -18.31
CA LYS A 234 -4.12 -28.69 -17.01
C LYS A 234 -3.06 -29.49 -16.26
N LYS A 235 -1.89 -29.77 -16.89
CA LYS A 235 -0.82 -30.55 -16.24
C LYS A 235 -0.34 -29.86 -14.96
N PRO A 236 -0.51 -30.47 -13.78
CA PRO A 236 -0.21 -29.83 -12.52
C PRO A 236 1.28 -29.68 -12.24
N LYS A 237 2.13 -30.60 -12.73
CA LYS A 237 3.60 -30.60 -12.50
C LYS A 237 3.96 -30.40 -11.02
N GLY A 238 3.33 -31.18 -10.15
CA GLY A 238 3.55 -31.07 -8.69
C GLY A 238 2.68 -30.03 -7.95
N HIS A 239 1.85 -29.26 -8.67
CA HIS A 239 1.01 -28.21 -8.10
C HIS A 239 -0.48 -28.50 -8.38
N PRO A 240 -1.20 -29.31 -7.57
CA PRO A 240 -2.60 -29.66 -7.80
C PRO A 240 -3.52 -28.45 -7.86
N ALA A 241 -3.30 -27.42 -7.06
CA ALA A 241 -4.04 -26.15 -7.03
C ALA A 241 -4.16 -25.49 -8.43
N TRP A 242 -3.16 -25.66 -9.28
CA TRP A 242 -3.19 -25.20 -10.65
C TRP A 242 -4.27 -25.90 -11.49
N LYS A 243 -4.36 -27.23 -11.40
CA LYS A 243 -5.37 -28.01 -12.11
C LYS A 243 -6.75 -27.67 -11.61
N ASP A 244 -6.92 -27.57 -10.29
CA ASP A 244 -8.21 -27.30 -9.64
C ASP A 244 -8.73 -25.89 -10.02
N MET A 245 -7.87 -24.89 -10.11
CA MET A 245 -8.24 -23.56 -10.61
C MET A 245 -8.78 -23.62 -12.05
N ILE A 246 -8.12 -24.35 -12.95
CA ILE A 246 -8.57 -24.48 -14.36
C ILE A 246 -9.88 -25.24 -14.44
N VAL A 247 -10.02 -26.35 -13.71
CA VAL A 247 -11.27 -27.14 -13.68
C VAL A 247 -12.44 -26.32 -13.18
N ARG A 248 -12.26 -25.53 -12.11
CA ARG A 248 -13.31 -24.60 -11.62
C ARG A 248 -13.72 -23.58 -12.68
N SER A 249 -12.75 -23.00 -13.40
CA SER A 249 -13.05 -22.05 -14.48
C SER A 249 -13.82 -22.67 -15.66
N GLU A 250 -13.59 -23.95 -15.94
CA GLU A 250 -14.32 -24.65 -17.01
C GLU A 250 -15.70 -25.13 -16.55
N ALA A 251 -15.85 -25.51 -15.28
CA ALA A 251 -17.10 -25.98 -14.72
C ALA A 251 -18.15 -24.85 -14.61
N ASP A 252 -17.74 -23.67 -14.15
CA ASP A 252 -18.58 -22.47 -14.08
C ASP A 252 -17.77 -21.21 -14.37
N LYS A 253 -17.69 -20.88 -15.66
CA LYS A 253 -16.98 -19.71 -16.11
C LYS A 253 -17.56 -18.40 -15.58
N ALA A 254 -18.89 -18.29 -15.47
CA ALA A 254 -19.54 -17.07 -15.04
C ALA A 254 -19.22 -16.75 -13.55
N SER A 255 -19.28 -17.76 -12.69
CA SER A 255 -18.88 -17.63 -11.28
C SER A 255 -17.40 -17.34 -11.15
N TYR A 256 -16.54 -18.04 -11.91
CA TYR A 256 -15.10 -17.79 -11.93
C TYR A 256 -14.77 -16.35 -12.33
N ASP A 257 -15.36 -15.86 -13.43
CA ASP A 257 -15.14 -14.50 -13.93
C ASP A 257 -15.61 -13.45 -12.92
N LYS A 258 -16.70 -13.69 -12.19
CA LYS A 258 -17.17 -12.82 -11.11
C LYS A 258 -16.13 -12.69 -9.99
N SER A 259 -15.55 -13.78 -9.53
CA SER A 259 -14.49 -13.76 -8.52
C SER A 259 -13.20 -13.12 -9.06
N TYR A 260 -12.82 -13.42 -10.32
CA TYR A 260 -11.68 -12.78 -10.97
C TYR A 260 -11.86 -11.26 -11.08
N HIS A 261 -13.06 -10.77 -11.42
CA HIS A 261 -13.32 -9.34 -11.59
C HIS A 261 -13.23 -8.53 -10.28
N LYS A 262 -13.18 -9.17 -9.10
CA LYS A 262 -12.85 -8.49 -7.84
C LYS A 262 -11.50 -7.75 -7.91
N ARG A 263 -10.60 -8.17 -8.82
CA ARG A 263 -9.33 -7.48 -9.09
C ARG A 263 -9.51 -6.00 -9.45
N SER A 264 -10.61 -5.61 -10.08
CA SER A 264 -10.86 -4.21 -10.46
C SER A 264 -10.86 -3.24 -9.26
N ASN A 265 -11.05 -3.74 -8.04
CA ASN A 265 -10.97 -2.91 -6.84
C ASN A 265 -9.58 -2.31 -6.64
N VAL A 266 -8.52 -3.06 -6.96
CA VAL A 266 -7.13 -2.55 -6.87
C VAL A 266 -6.90 -1.34 -7.79
N GLU A 267 -7.54 -1.33 -8.97
CA GLU A 267 -7.47 -0.20 -9.89
C GLU A 267 -8.13 1.05 -9.28
N SER A 268 -9.25 0.85 -8.56
CA SER A 268 -9.94 1.92 -7.81
C SER A 268 -9.08 2.47 -6.67
N ASP A 269 -8.33 1.60 -5.99
CA ASP A 269 -7.42 2.00 -4.91
C ASP A 269 -6.25 2.81 -5.44
N ASN A 270 -5.65 2.37 -6.55
CA ASN A 270 -4.61 3.12 -7.24
C ASN A 270 -5.12 4.52 -7.66
N HIS A 271 -6.32 4.60 -8.23
CA HIS A 271 -6.92 5.87 -8.61
C HIS A 271 -7.18 6.78 -7.40
N SER A 272 -7.77 6.26 -6.34
CA SER A 272 -8.05 6.99 -5.10
C SER A 272 -6.77 7.51 -4.45
N LYS A 273 -5.74 6.66 -4.34
CA LYS A 273 -4.43 7.06 -3.83
C LYS A 273 -3.79 8.14 -4.70
N HIS A 274 -3.83 8.00 -6.02
CA HIS A 274 -3.26 9.01 -6.94
C HIS A 274 -3.97 10.35 -6.83
N SER A 275 -5.29 10.35 -6.71
CA SER A 275 -6.10 11.57 -6.54
C SER A 275 -5.74 12.32 -5.25
N LYS A 276 -5.55 11.61 -4.14
CA LYS A 276 -5.30 12.22 -2.82
C LYS A 276 -3.82 12.47 -2.52
N LEU A 277 -2.93 11.58 -2.95
CA LEU A 277 -1.53 11.52 -2.54
C LEU A 277 -0.54 11.67 -3.72
N GLY A 278 -1.07 11.91 -4.92
CA GLY A 278 -0.28 12.11 -6.13
C GLY A 278 0.20 10.81 -6.79
N ASP A 279 0.47 10.92 -8.08
CA ASP A 279 0.81 9.83 -9.00
C ASP A 279 2.30 9.75 -9.35
N HIS A 280 3.15 10.50 -8.67
CA HIS A 280 4.58 10.57 -8.92
C HIS A 280 5.38 10.69 -7.62
N VAL A 281 6.65 10.31 -7.67
CA VAL A 281 7.61 10.52 -6.58
C VAL A 281 8.58 11.64 -6.94
N ARG A 282 8.98 12.42 -5.95
CA ARG A 282 9.88 13.58 -6.09
C ARG A 282 11.31 13.29 -5.71
N SER A 283 11.52 12.30 -4.88
CA SER A 283 12.84 11.86 -4.44
C SER A 283 13.71 11.49 -5.64
N LYS A 284 15.02 11.66 -5.50
CA LYS A 284 16.01 11.37 -6.57
C LYS A 284 16.76 10.07 -6.32
N LEU A 285 17.00 9.71 -5.08
CA LEU A 285 17.64 8.45 -4.70
C LEU A 285 16.62 7.31 -4.77
N VAL A 286 17.01 6.17 -5.29
CA VAL A 286 16.13 5.00 -5.46
C VAL A 286 15.44 4.63 -4.16
N THR A 287 16.20 4.41 -3.09
CA THR A 287 15.64 4.08 -1.77
C THR A 287 14.63 5.12 -1.29
N ALA A 288 14.94 6.43 -1.47
CA ALA A 288 14.04 7.49 -1.07
C ALA A 288 12.76 7.53 -1.93
N MET A 289 12.82 7.17 -3.23
CA MET A 289 11.65 7.03 -4.09
C MET A 289 10.73 5.91 -3.62
N GLU A 290 11.34 4.74 -3.33
CA GLU A 290 10.63 3.57 -2.83
C GLU A 290 9.94 3.87 -1.50
N GLN A 291 10.63 4.54 -0.57
CA GLN A 291 10.07 4.93 0.73
C GLN A 291 8.99 6.02 0.59
N GLU A 292 9.17 7.00 -0.32
CA GLU A 292 8.16 8.02 -0.57
C GLU A 292 6.84 7.42 -1.03
N GLU A 293 6.90 6.48 -1.97
CA GLU A 293 5.70 5.79 -2.45
C GLU A 293 5.08 4.93 -1.36
N HIS A 294 5.90 4.23 -0.58
CA HIS A 294 5.42 3.42 0.54
C HIS A 294 4.73 4.27 1.62
N LEU A 295 5.30 5.43 1.99
CA LEU A 295 4.69 6.38 2.92
C LEU A 295 3.30 6.84 2.45
N LYS A 296 3.09 7.00 1.14
CA LYS A 296 1.77 7.32 0.58
C LYS A 296 0.78 6.18 0.78
N TRP A 297 1.21 4.92 0.65
CA TRP A 297 0.34 3.78 0.93
C TRP A 297 -0.01 3.64 2.41
N VAL A 298 0.91 3.94 3.32
CA VAL A 298 0.58 4.04 4.75
C VAL A 298 -0.47 5.13 5.00
N ASN A 299 -0.29 6.30 4.41
CA ASN A 299 -1.29 7.38 4.49
C ASN A 299 -2.63 6.97 3.91
N TYR A 300 -2.65 6.23 2.79
CA TYR A 300 -3.86 5.68 2.20
C TYR A 300 -4.57 4.73 3.18
N ASN A 301 -3.84 3.83 3.84
CA ASN A 301 -4.41 2.93 4.84
C ASN A 301 -5.04 3.66 6.03
N ILE A 302 -4.41 4.72 6.54
CA ILE A 302 -5.00 5.53 7.61
C ILE A 302 -6.36 6.09 7.17
N LEU A 303 -6.48 6.57 5.91
CA LEU A 303 -7.75 7.08 5.40
C LEU A 303 -8.82 6.00 5.26
N VAL A 304 -8.42 4.81 4.77
CA VAL A 304 -9.33 3.66 4.63
C VAL A 304 -9.78 3.17 6.01
N LEU A 305 -8.87 3.07 6.97
CA LEU A 305 -9.17 2.64 8.33
C LEU A 305 -10.14 3.61 9.02
N ASN A 306 -9.91 4.93 8.89
CA ASN A 306 -10.80 5.95 9.44
C ASN A 306 -12.20 5.88 8.83
N ARG A 307 -12.27 5.68 7.50
CA ARG A 307 -13.56 5.45 6.83
C ARG A 307 -14.25 4.18 7.37
N ALA A 308 -13.52 3.08 7.46
CA ALA A 308 -14.06 1.82 7.96
C ALA A 308 -14.53 1.92 9.42
N SER A 309 -13.82 2.69 10.24
CA SER A 309 -14.20 2.96 11.62
C SER A 309 -15.57 3.65 11.73
N LEU A 310 -15.85 4.58 10.84
CA LEU A 310 -17.11 5.32 10.83
C LEU A 310 -18.24 4.58 10.11
N GLU A 311 -17.94 3.91 8.98
CA GLU A 311 -18.95 3.19 8.20
C GLU A 311 -19.37 1.87 8.87
N TRP A 312 -18.45 1.19 9.57
CA TRP A 312 -18.68 -0.15 10.13
C TRP A 312 -18.47 -0.27 11.64
N GLY A 313 -18.11 0.84 12.32
CA GLY A 313 -17.87 0.86 13.76
C GLY A 313 -16.63 0.10 14.21
N ILE A 314 -15.69 -0.17 13.29
CA ILE A 314 -14.46 -0.89 13.58
C ILE A 314 -13.44 0.09 14.16
N LYS A 315 -13.25 0.07 15.47
CA LYS A 315 -12.28 0.95 16.13
C LYS A 315 -10.86 0.52 15.79
N PRO A 316 -9.98 1.46 15.36
CA PRO A 316 -8.56 1.18 15.24
C PRO A 316 -7.98 0.92 16.65
N HIS A 317 -7.57 -0.32 16.92
CA HIS A 317 -6.80 -0.69 18.09
C HIS A 317 -5.42 -1.10 17.63
N PHE A 318 -4.39 -0.50 18.21
CA PHE A 318 -3.00 -0.83 17.99
C PHE A 318 -2.45 -1.33 19.34
N ASP A 319 -2.64 -2.64 19.61
CA ASP A 319 -2.22 -3.35 20.83
C ASP A 319 -1.07 -4.32 20.54
#